data_c56990096b6d674d875612eb07bc2f81
#
_entry.id   c56990096b6d674d875612eb07bc2f81
#
_cell.length_a   1.000
_cell.length_b   1.000
_cell.length_c   1.000
_cell.angle_alpha   90.00
_cell.angle_beta   90.00
_cell.angle_gamma   90.00
#
_symmetry.space_group_name_H-M   'P 1'
#
loop_
_entity.id
_entity.type
_entity.pdbx_description
1 polymer ?
#
loop_
_entity_poly.entity_id
_entity_poly.type
_entity_poly.pdbx_seq_one_letter_code
_entity_poly.pdbx_strand_id
1 'polypeptide(L)'
;MPLQIFRDVIACEDPHTIYYMHRIPKRNPRNAGDDRIAWESRQEPLARSHKAVARRLDDFARHRGIGYPNAAVHGYVRGGSTRSNAEPHCGARVVVRADIEDFFPTITAERIQQMLCALGMENEPARALARFATIDGLLPLGFPESPVISNLTCLGLDRDLQALADELKVTYTRYADDITFSGSHNLPSKEEIRAILRKHEFRLSERKFKKSKRGQAHFVTGLSVSERDYPHVPRKMKRRLRLELHFCEKFGLESHAARLHVGIAKTFLRLEGMARYVAFIERRQSEAIKEQWDRVLRDYHGPTSYAKIKDKDARDRFVIGDETEFKVGTSHYLAICLVRITNLENVERAIEVLSGDYSTKPGAKGKLHLLDKVGIHYTDAHPDLRTITLDLMTDILPWSGSIYFAQLNTPEDYTDTYLKLFNESIKQEFVTSDEWNMEILVEQNSKVKTPRLEQIVRKEYEQAKADDGRRPRSLPTIRTVTKGGTHAITLPDFVLAAFRAYILHETDDSVLDFERIRDRVRYVHDMDNGNYYTRKRPFVNIGSA
;
A
#
# COMPACT_ATOMS: atom_id res chain seq x y z
N MET A 1 2.05 -32.69 -7.79
CA MET A 1 1.49 -32.16 -6.52
C MET A 1 1.72 -33.20 -5.47
N PRO A 2 2.22 -32.90 -4.28
CA PRO A 2 2.33 -33.88 -3.21
C PRO A 2 0.93 -34.37 -2.83
N LEU A 3 0.69 -35.66 -2.99
CA LEU A 3 -0.60 -36.31 -2.68
C LEU A 3 -1.03 -36.06 -1.21
N GLN A 4 -0.06 -35.87 -0.32
CA GLN A 4 -0.30 -35.59 1.09
C GLN A 4 -1.01 -34.26 1.31
N ILE A 5 -0.55 -33.15 0.71
CA ILE A 5 -1.19 -31.82 0.84
C ILE A 5 -2.65 -31.88 0.36
N PHE A 6 -2.91 -32.62 -0.71
CA PHE A 6 -4.26 -32.77 -1.25
C PHE A 6 -5.17 -33.50 -0.27
N ARG A 7 -4.66 -34.58 0.35
CA ARG A 7 -5.39 -35.36 1.38
C ARG A 7 -5.64 -34.51 2.63
N ASP A 8 -4.65 -33.77 3.07
CA ASP A 8 -4.74 -32.90 4.27
C ASP A 8 -5.82 -31.83 4.11
N VAL A 9 -5.92 -31.20 2.92
CA VAL A 9 -6.97 -30.21 2.62
C VAL A 9 -8.36 -30.84 2.61
N ILE A 10 -8.50 -32.01 1.97
CA ILE A 10 -9.80 -32.71 1.89
C ILE A 10 -10.25 -33.23 3.27
N ALA A 11 -9.32 -33.60 4.13
CA ALA A 11 -9.58 -34.08 5.50
C ALA A 11 -9.73 -32.96 6.53
N CYS A 12 -9.47 -31.72 6.15
CA CYS A 12 -9.53 -30.57 7.05
C CYS A 12 -10.98 -30.24 7.42
N GLU A 13 -11.33 -30.37 8.69
CA GLU A 13 -12.66 -30.04 9.21
C GLU A 13 -12.83 -28.55 9.48
N ASP A 14 -11.75 -27.85 9.89
CA ASP A 14 -11.77 -26.40 10.13
C ASP A 14 -10.86 -25.67 9.15
N PRO A 15 -11.43 -24.98 8.12
CA PRO A 15 -10.65 -24.22 7.13
C PRO A 15 -9.73 -23.17 7.74
N HIS A 16 -10.07 -22.62 8.90
CA HIS A 16 -9.26 -21.59 9.56
C HIS A 16 -7.89 -22.11 10.04
N THR A 17 -7.69 -23.41 10.12
CA THR A 17 -6.38 -24.01 10.47
C THR A 17 -5.36 -23.89 9.34
N ILE A 18 -5.81 -23.91 8.09
CA ILE A 18 -4.96 -23.92 6.89
C ILE A 18 -5.11 -22.68 5.99
N TYR A 19 -6.15 -21.87 6.21
CA TYR A 19 -6.41 -20.63 5.47
C TYR A 19 -6.60 -19.43 6.40
N TYR A 20 -6.23 -18.24 5.90
CA TYR A 20 -6.64 -16.96 6.46
C TYR A 20 -7.94 -16.51 5.81
N MET A 21 -8.87 -16.04 6.62
CA MET A 21 -10.10 -15.41 6.16
C MET A 21 -9.96 -13.89 6.19
N HIS A 22 -10.15 -13.26 5.03
CA HIS A 22 -10.12 -11.81 4.88
C HIS A 22 -11.53 -11.27 4.64
N ARG A 23 -11.98 -10.33 5.46
CA ARG A 23 -13.22 -9.58 5.23
C ARG A 23 -12.93 -8.34 4.41
N ILE A 24 -13.52 -8.22 3.23
CA ILE A 24 -13.36 -7.10 2.30
C ILE A 24 -14.67 -6.33 2.24
N PRO A 25 -14.73 -5.09 2.78
CA PRO A 25 -15.93 -4.27 2.76
C PRO A 25 -16.45 -4.06 1.33
N LYS A 26 -17.75 -4.27 1.10
CA LYS A 26 -18.39 -3.93 -0.18
C LYS A 26 -18.55 -2.41 -0.29
N ARG A 27 -18.34 -1.85 -1.48
CA ARG A 27 -18.54 -0.41 -1.74
C ARG A 27 -19.97 0.07 -1.43
N ASN A 28 -20.96 -0.79 -1.68
CA ASN A 28 -22.38 -0.51 -1.43
C ASN A 28 -22.98 -1.72 -0.69
N PRO A 29 -22.74 -1.84 0.62
CA PRO A 29 -23.25 -2.97 1.39
C PRO A 29 -24.79 -2.96 1.44
N ARG A 30 -25.40 -4.14 1.55
CA ARG A 30 -26.84 -4.31 1.75
C ARG A 30 -27.21 -3.97 3.20
N ASN A 31 -26.39 -4.45 4.12
CA ASN A 31 -26.53 -4.28 5.57
C ASN A 31 -25.16 -4.11 6.21
N ALA A 32 -25.10 -3.71 7.47
CA ALA A 32 -23.86 -3.75 8.25
C ALA A 32 -23.30 -5.20 8.27
N GLY A 33 -22.03 -5.35 7.90
CA GLY A 33 -21.39 -6.67 7.81
C GLY A 33 -21.56 -7.41 6.48
N ASP A 34 -22.15 -6.80 5.45
CA ASP A 34 -22.21 -7.37 4.09
C ASP A 34 -20.84 -7.27 3.40
N ASP A 35 -19.88 -8.04 3.89
CA ASP A 35 -18.52 -8.09 3.39
C ASP A 35 -18.34 -9.21 2.35
N ARG A 36 -17.34 -9.08 1.49
CA ARG A 36 -16.82 -10.20 0.71
C ARG A 36 -15.83 -10.97 1.57
N ILE A 37 -15.97 -12.29 1.58
CA ILE A 37 -15.00 -13.16 2.27
C ILE A 37 -14.03 -13.71 1.23
N ALA A 38 -12.75 -13.42 1.40
CA ALA A 38 -11.67 -14.00 0.60
C ALA A 38 -10.78 -14.88 1.47
N TRP A 39 -10.23 -15.94 0.89
CA TRP A 39 -9.41 -16.91 1.58
C TRP A 39 -8.00 -16.94 0.99
N GLU A 40 -7.00 -17.04 1.85
CA GLU A 40 -5.59 -17.09 1.50
C GLU A 40 -4.91 -18.25 2.23
N SER A 41 -4.12 -19.06 1.51
CA SER A 41 -3.38 -20.18 2.11
C SER A 41 -2.36 -19.68 3.13
N ARG A 42 -2.35 -20.29 4.34
CA ARG A 42 -1.37 -19.98 5.39
C ARG A 42 0.04 -20.45 5.05
N GLN A 43 0.16 -21.49 4.23
CA GLN A 43 1.43 -22.13 3.91
C GLN A 43 1.76 -22.05 2.42
N GLU A 44 3.01 -21.73 2.10
CA GLU A 44 3.49 -21.65 0.71
C GLU A 44 3.33 -22.95 -0.10
N PRO A 45 3.55 -24.15 0.44
CA PRO A 45 3.30 -25.39 -0.30
C PRO A 45 1.84 -25.54 -0.74
N LEU A 46 0.89 -25.15 0.11
CA LEU A 46 -0.55 -25.16 -0.21
C LEU A 46 -0.88 -24.11 -1.28
N ALA A 47 -0.37 -22.89 -1.15
CA ALA A 47 -0.55 -21.84 -2.15
C ALA A 47 0.00 -22.24 -3.53
N ARG A 48 1.15 -22.94 -3.57
CA ARG A 48 1.71 -23.50 -4.81
C ARG A 48 0.83 -24.61 -5.40
N SER A 49 0.21 -25.44 -4.55
CA SER A 49 -0.70 -26.49 -4.99
C SER A 49 -1.94 -25.90 -5.66
N HIS A 50 -2.58 -24.90 -5.09
CA HIS A 50 -3.69 -24.17 -5.71
C HIS A 50 -3.30 -23.55 -7.07
N LYS A 51 -2.14 -22.88 -7.15
CA LYS A 51 -1.62 -22.34 -8.43
C LYS A 51 -1.37 -23.43 -9.46
N ALA A 52 -0.90 -24.60 -9.05
CA ALA A 52 -0.67 -25.74 -9.95
C ALA A 52 -2.00 -26.32 -10.47
N VAL A 53 -3.02 -26.42 -9.60
CA VAL A 53 -4.37 -26.85 -9.99
C VAL A 53 -4.97 -25.86 -11.01
N ALA A 54 -4.89 -24.56 -10.74
CA ALA A 54 -5.38 -23.54 -11.67
C ALA A 54 -4.79 -23.69 -13.07
N ARG A 55 -3.46 -23.84 -13.17
CA ARG A 55 -2.77 -24.03 -14.48
C ARG A 55 -3.21 -25.31 -15.18
N ARG A 56 -3.23 -26.43 -14.46
CA ARG A 56 -3.60 -27.73 -15.05
C ARG A 56 -5.06 -27.77 -15.51
N LEU A 57 -5.97 -27.10 -14.79
CA LEU A 57 -7.36 -26.96 -15.23
C LEU A 57 -7.49 -26.10 -16.48
N ASP A 58 -6.79 -24.99 -16.56
CA ASP A 58 -6.79 -24.12 -17.74
C ASP A 58 -6.23 -24.87 -18.96
N ASP A 59 -5.10 -25.57 -18.79
CA ASP A 59 -4.50 -26.40 -19.85
C ASP A 59 -5.44 -27.55 -20.26
N PHE A 60 -6.02 -28.27 -19.31
CA PHE A 60 -6.96 -29.37 -19.58
C PHE A 60 -8.15 -28.88 -20.41
N ALA A 61 -8.75 -27.74 -20.03
CA ALA A 61 -9.90 -27.19 -20.71
C ALA A 61 -9.57 -26.72 -22.13
N ARG A 62 -8.41 -26.08 -22.34
CA ARG A 62 -7.96 -25.62 -23.65
C ARG A 62 -7.75 -26.76 -24.65
N HIS A 63 -7.21 -27.90 -24.19
CA HIS A 63 -6.94 -29.06 -25.05
C HIS A 63 -8.19 -29.88 -25.41
N ARG A 64 -9.35 -29.62 -24.79
CA ARG A 64 -10.59 -30.37 -25.06
C ARG A 64 -11.40 -29.88 -26.24
N GLY A 65 -11.06 -28.76 -26.88
CA GLY A 65 -11.81 -28.24 -28.04
C GLY A 65 -13.25 -27.82 -27.73
N ILE A 66 -13.55 -27.50 -26.46
CA ILE A 66 -14.91 -27.19 -25.97
C ILE A 66 -15.31 -25.71 -26.12
N GLY A 67 -14.54 -24.93 -26.90
CA GLY A 67 -14.74 -23.49 -27.01
C GLY A 67 -14.31 -22.68 -25.78
N TYR A 68 -13.35 -23.19 -25.04
CA TYR A 68 -12.74 -22.49 -23.88
C TYR A 68 -11.35 -21.94 -24.24
N PRO A 69 -11.03 -20.69 -23.87
CA PRO A 69 -11.97 -19.69 -23.37
C PRO A 69 -12.92 -19.21 -24.46
N ASN A 70 -14.16 -18.91 -24.08
CA ASN A 70 -15.14 -18.30 -25.00
C ASN A 70 -14.66 -16.90 -25.42
N ALA A 71 -14.79 -16.55 -26.70
CA ALA A 71 -14.33 -15.26 -27.25
C ALA A 71 -15.01 -14.04 -26.62
N ALA A 72 -16.25 -14.19 -26.13
CA ALA A 72 -16.99 -13.13 -25.43
C ALA A 72 -16.56 -12.96 -23.95
N VAL A 73 -15.71 -13.86 -23.42
CA VAL A 73 -15.29 -13.81 -22.01
C VAL A 73 -13.93 -13.13 -21.88
N HIS A 74 -13.90 -12.03 -21.14
CA HIS A 74 -12.71 -11.21 -20.92
C HIS A 74 -12.20 -11.22 -19.48
N GLY A 75 -13.02 -11.66 -18.52
CA GLY A 75 -12.62 -11.82 -17.13
C GLY A 75 -11.91 -13.14 -16.89
N TYR A 76 -10.79 -13.12 -16.16
CA TYR A 76 -10.03 -14.30 -15.75
C TYR A 76 -9.46 -15.15 -16.89
N VAL A 77 -9.34 -14.61 -18.07
CA VAL A 77 -8.71 -15.27 -19.22
C VAL A 77 -7.41 -14.57 -19.61
N ARG A 78 -6.43 -15.35 -20.03
CA ARG A 78 -5.13 -14.81 -20.48
C ARG A 78 -5.33 -13.89 -21.69
N GLY A 79 -4.81 -12.67 -21.61
CA GLY A 79 -4.98 -11.61 -22.60
C GLY A 79 -6.28 -10.81 -22.44
N GLY A 80 -7.21 -11.26 -21.59
CA GLY A 80 -8.40 -10.51 -21.23
C GLY A 80 -8.10 -9.36 -20.27
N SER A 81 -8.89 -8.28 -20.37
CA SER A 81 -8.75 -7.09 -19.53
C SER A 81 -10.06 -6.30 -19.49
N THR A 82 -10.17 -5.34 -18.56
CA THR A 82 -11.29 -4.39 -18.55
C THR A 82 -11.40 -3.62 -19.86
N ARG A 83 -10.26 -3.35 -20.52
CA ARG A 83 -10.20 -2.68 -21.81
C ARG A 83 -10.75 -3.57 -22.92
N SER A 84 -10.25 -4.81 -23.07
CA SER A 84 -10.72 -5.73 -24.10
C SER A 84 -12.21 -6.05 -23.97
N ASN A 85 -12.73 -6.08 -22.72
CA ASN A 85 -14.17 -6.23 -22.45
C ASN A 85 -14.99 -5.00 -22.86
N ALA A 86 -14.44 -3.80 -22.74
CA ALA A 86 -15.14 -2.56 -23.04
C ALA A 86 -15.07 -2.18 -24.54
N GLU A 87 -13.99 -2.52 -25.24
CA GLU A 87 -13.75 -2.16 -26.66
C GLU A 87 -14.90 -2.52 -27.61
N PRO A 88 -15.51 -3.71 -27.57
CA PRO A 88 -16.61 -4.07 -28.46
C PRO A 88 -17.89 -3.23 -28.29
N HIS A 89 -17.99 -2.53 -27.18
CA HIS A 89 -19.18 -1.71 -26.82
C HIS A 89 -19.00 -0.21 -27.12
N CYS A 90 -17.86 0.21 -27.66
CA CYS A 90 -17.56 1.61 -27.96
C CYS A 90 -18.53 2.20 -28.98
N GLY A 91 -19.08 3.38 -28.67
CA GLY A 91 -20.02 4.11 -29.54
C GLY A 91 -21.42 3.51 -29.66
N ALA A 92 -21.74 2.47 -28.90
CA ALA A 92 -23.08 1.88 -28.88
C ALA A 92 -24.13 2.90 -28.41
N ARG A 93 -25.35 2.82 -29.03
CA ARG A 93 -26.46 3.72 -28.64
C ARG A 93 -27.12 3.32 -27.34
N VAL A 94 -27.16 2.02 -27.04
CA VAL A 94 -27.77 1.47 -25.83
C VAL A 94 -26.81 0.41 -25.27
N VAL A 95 -26.65 0.42 -23.95
CA VAL A 95 -25.87 -0.57 -23.21
C VAL A 95 -26.73 -1.13 -22.08
N VAL A 96 -26.86 -2.45 -22.02
CA VAL A 96 -27.47 -3.20 -20.92
C VAL A 96 -26.37 -3.87 -20.14
N ARG A 97 -26.38 -3.69 -18.82
CA ARG A 97 -25.48 -4.38 -17.88
C ARG A 97 -26.30 -5.18 -16.90
N ALA A 98 -25.87 -6.38 -16.67
CA ALA A 98 -26.41 -7.29 -15.68
C ALA A 98 -25.26 -7.86 -14.84
N ASP A 99 -25.53 -8.31 -13.64
CA ASP A 99 -24.53 -8.83 -12.72
C ASP A 99 -25.09 -10.10 -12.08
N ILE A 100 -24.26 -11.12 -11.96
CA ILE A 100 -24.64 -12.38 -11.31
C ILE A 100 -24.53 -12.19 -9.78
N GLU A 101 -25.61 -12.46 -9.07
CA GLU A 101 -25.65 -12.34 -7.62
C GLU A 101 -24.83 -13.45 -6.96
N ASP A 102 -23.95 -13.07 -6.03
CA ASP A 102 -23.10 -13.95 -5.23
C ASP A 102 -22.39 -15.03 -6.08
N PHE A 103 -21.76 -14.60 -7.17
CA PHE A 103 -21.24 -15.42 -8.27
C PHE A 103 -20.43 -16.64 -7.81
N PHE A 104 -19.34 -16.42 -7.04
CA PHE A 104 -18.53 -17.54 -6.55
C PHE A 104 -19.28 -18.47 -5.59
N PRO A 105 -19.99 -17.94 -4.55
CA PRO A 105 -20.73 -18.80 -3.62
C PRO A 105 -21.88 -19.60 -4.23
N THR A 106 -22.37 -19.25 -5.42
CA THR A 106 -23.39 -20.06 -6.12
C THR A 106 -22.82 -21.28 -6.82
N ILE A 107 -21.51 -21.39 -6.93
CA ILE A 107 -20.82 -22.54 -7.53
C ILE A 107 -20.46 -23.52 -6.42
N THR A 108 -21.23 -24.60 -6.32
CA THR A 108 -21.05 -25.63 -5.29
C THR A 108 -20.06 -26.72 -5.73
N ALA A 109 -19.58 -27.50 -4.76
CA ALA A 109 -18.71 -28.65 -5.04
C ALA A 109 -19.37 -29.65 -6.00
N GLU A 110 -20.68 -29.88 -5.87
CA GLU A 110 -21.46 -30.77 -6.74
C GLU A 110 -21.47 -30.24 -8.17
N ARG A 111 -21.71 -28.95 -8.37
CA ARG A 111 -21.67 -28.30 -9.71
C ARG A 111 -20.28 -28.41 -10.33
N ILE A 112 -19.22 -28.22 -9.53
CA ILE A 112 -17.83 -28.36 -10.00
C ILE A 112 -17.58 -29.79 -10.44
N GLN A 113 -17.97 -30.79 -9.62
CA GLN A 113 -17.83 -32.21 -9.97
C GLN A 113 -18.57 -32.54 -11.26
N GLN A 114 -19.84 -32.16 -11.37
CA GLN A 114 -20.65 -32.39 -12.57
C GLN A 114 -20.01 -31.75 -13.82
N MET A 115 -19.58 -30.50 -13.71
CA MET A 115 -18.89 -29.79 -14.78
C MET A 115 -17.60 -30.51 -15.21
N LEU A 116 -16.76 -30.97 -14.25
CA LEU A 116 -15.53 -31.70 -14.55
C LEU A 116 -15.80 -33.06 -15.22
N CYS A 117 -16.83 -33.78 -14.75
CA CYS A 117 -17.28 -35.03 -15.38
C CYS A 117 -17.79 -34.79 -16.83
N ALA A 118 -18.58 -33.73 -17.03
CA ALA A 118 -19.04 -33.35 -18.38
C ALA A 118 -17.89 -32.98 -19.32
N LEU A 119 -16.76 -32.50 -18.78
CA LEU A 119 -15.53 -32.27 -19.52
C LEU A 119 -14.68 -33.54 -19.72
N GLY A 120 -15.17 -34.73 -19.29
CA GLY A 120 -14.52 -36.01 -19.46
C GLY A 120 -13.49 -36.38 -18.39
N MET A 121 -13.58 -35.79 -17.18
CA MET A 121 -12.83 -36.25 -16.01
C MET A 121 -13.59 -37.40 -15.36
N GLU A 122 -12.88 -38.39 -14.84
CA GLU A 122 -13.48 -39.47 -14.07
C GLU A 122 -14.09 -38.97 -12.75
N ASN A 123 -15.13 -39.63 -12.26
CA ASN A 123 -15.95 -39.17 -11.14
C ASN A 123 -15.14 -38.96 -9.84
N GLU A 124 -14.28 -39.90 -9.45
CA GLU A 124 -13.50 -39.81 -8.21
C GLU A 124 -12.46 -38.67 -8.26
N PRO A 125 -11.63 -38.51 -9.32
CA PRO A 125 -10.78 -37.32 -9.46
C PRO A 125 -11.56 -36.01 -9.50
N ALA A 126 -12.71 -35.96 -10.18
CA ALA A 126 -13.56 -34.75 -10.24
C ALA A 126 -14.09 -34.38 -8.86
N ARG A 127 -14.59 -35.36 -8.10
CA ARG A 127 -15.06 -35.18 -6.73
C ARG A 127 -13.95 -34.69 -5.79
N ALA A 128 -12.79 -35.31 -5.86
CA ALA A 128 -11.65 -34.93 -5.04
C ALA A 128 -11.18 -33.52 -5.35
N LEU A 129 -11.14 -33.13 -6.65
CA LEU A 129 -10.78 -31.78 -7.06
C LEU A 129 -11.83 -30.74 -6.64
N ALA A 130 -13.12 -31.08 -6.74
CA ALA A 130 -14.20 -30.20 -6.29
C ALA A 130 -14.10 -29.90 -4.78
N ARG A 131 -13.80 -30.93 -3.96
CA ARG A 131 -13.57 -30.76 -2.52
C ARG A 131 -12.32 -29.92 -2.21
N PHE A 132 -11.23 -30.12 -2.95
CA PHE A 132 -10.01 -29.34 -2.79
C PHE A 132 -10.22 -27.86 -3.13
N ALA A 133 -11.04 -27.56 -4.13
CA ALA A 133 -11.28 -26.21 -4.65
C ALA A 133 -12.38 -25.44 -3.89
N THR A 134 -13.01 -26.04 -2.88
CA THR A 134 -14.13 -25.44 -2.14
C THR A 134 -13.83 -25.32 -0.65
N ILE A 135 -14.48 -24.36 -0.01
CA ILE A 135 -14.58 -24.22 1.45
C ILE A 135 -16.06 -24.31 1.80
N ASP A 136 -16.40 -25.17 2.73
CA ASP A 136 -17.80 -25.46 3.11
C ASP A 136 -18.68 -25.81 1.90
N GLY A 137 -18.08 -26.51 0.91
CA GLY A 137 -18.75 -26.92 -0.32
C GLY A 137 -19.02 -25.80 -1.33
N LEU A 138 -18.53 -24.59 -1.12
CA LEU A 138 -18.72 -23.43 -1.99
C LEU A 138 -17.38 -22.96 -2.57
N LEU A 139 -17.40 -22.46 -3.81
CA LEU A 139 -16.21 -21.92 -4.47
C LEU A 139 -15.78 -20.60 -3.78
N PRO A 140 -14.57 -20.53 -3.18
CA PRO A 140 -14.16 -19.37 -2.43
C PRO A 140 -13.58 -18.26 -3.32
N LEU A 141 -13.74 -17.02 -2.92
CA LEU A 141 -12.94 -15.92 -3.45
C LEU A 141 -11.52 -16.00 -2.86
N GLY A 142 -10.52 -15.83 -3.71
CA GLY A 142 -9.10 -15.78 -3.31
C GLY A 142 -8.29 -17.01 -3.70
N PHE A 143 -8.92 -18.17 -3.99
CA PHE A 143 -8.20 -19.31 -4.51
C PHE A 143 -7.77 -19.09 -5.98
N PRO A 144 -6.53 -19.46 -6.34
CA PRO A 144 -6.03 -19.29 -7.71
C PRO A 144 -6.84 -20.01 -8.79
N GLU A 145 -7.46 -21.15 -8.49
CA GLU A 145 -8.29 -21.93 -9.42
C GLU A 145 -9.75 -21.45 -9.54
N SER A 146 -10.25 -20.69 -8.56
CA SER A 146 -11.64 -20.22 -8.58
C SER A 146 -12.00 -19.45 -9.86
N PRO A 147 -11.14 -18.59 -10.42
CA PRO A 147 -11.38 -17.93 -11.70
C PRO A 147 -11.58 -18.90 -12.88
N VAL A 148 -10.73 -19.92 -12.98
CA VAL A 148 -10.83 -20.93 -14.07
C VAL A 148 -12.09 -21.77 -13.91
N ILE A 149 -12.35 -22.28 -12.71
CA ILE A 149 -13.55 -23.08 -12.39
C ILE A 149 -14.81 -22.29 -12.69
N SER A 150 -14.89 -21.02 -12.31
CA SER A 150 -16.05 -20.18 -12.57
C SER A 150 -16.32 -19.98 -14.06
N ASN A 151 -15.26 -19.78 -14.86
CA ASN A 151 -15.41 -19.68 -16.32
C ASN A 151 -15.83 -21.01 -16.97
N LEU A 152 -15.30 -22.15 -16.49
CA LEU A 152 -15.73 -23.46 -16.98
C LEU A 152 -17.19 -23.77 -16.64
N THR A 153 -17.63 -23.42 -15.46
CA THR A 153 -19.04 -23.57 -15.03
C THR A 153 -19.97 -22.71 -15.88
N CYS A 154 -19.50 -21.58 -16.39
CA CYS A 154 -20.28 -20.65 -17.24
C CYS A 154 -20.30 -20.99 -18.73
N LEU A 155 -19.65 -22.06 -19.21
CA LEU A 155 -19.60 -22.37 -20.66
C LEU A 155 -21.00 -22.49 -21.30
N GLY A 156 -21.94 -23.16 -20.63
CA GLY A 156 -23.32 -23.27 -21.10
C GLY A 156 -24.07 -21.93 -21.06
N LEU A 157 -23.88 -21.16 -19.97
CA LEU A 157 -24.43 -19.83 -19.82
C LEU A 157 -23.96 -18.89 -20.94
N ASP A 158 -22.63 -18.84 -21.19
CA ASP A 158 -22.06 -17.99 -22.23
C ASP A 158 -22.57 -18.35 -23.62
N ARG A 159 -22.78 -19.64 -23.89
CA ARG A 159 -23.36 -20.12 -25.16
C ARG A 159 -24.79 -19.60 -25.36
N ASP A 160 -25.64 -19.70 -24.33
CA ASP A 160 -27.03 -19.27 -24.42
C ASP A 160 -27.14 -17.74 -24.49
N LEU A 161 -26.29 -17.00 -23.77
CA LEU A 161 -26.24 -15.53 -23.83
C LEU A 161 -25.69 -15.03 -25.19
N GLN A 162 -24.73 -15.75 -25.78
CA GLN A 162 -24.24 -15.45 -27.13
C GLN A 162 -25.32 -15.73 -28.20
N ALA A 163 -26.05 -16.84 -28.07
CA ALA A 163 -27.16 -17.15 -28.98
C ALA A 163 -28.24 -16.06 -28.94
N LEU A 164 -28.60 -15.58 -27.77
CA LEU A 164 -29.52 -14.44 -27.64
C LEU A 164 -28.95 -13.16 -28.26
N ALA A 165 -27.66 -12.90 -28.11
CA ALA A 165 -27.01 -11.74 -28.73
C ALA A 165 -27.03 -11.82 -30.25
N ASP A 166 -26.76 -13.00 -30.80
CA ASP A 166 -26.76 -13.26 -32.25
C ASP A 166 -28.17 -13.10 -32.86
N GLU A 167 -29.19 -13.63 -32.20
CA GLU A 167 -30.60 -13.45 -32.58
C GLU A 167 -30.99 -11.98 -32.62
N LEU A 168 -30.63 -11.21 -31.59
CA LEU A 168 -30.94 -9.77 -31.50
C LEU A 168 -29.98 -8.88 -32.28
N LYS A 169 -28.91 -9.45 -32.89
CA LYS A 169 -27.82 -8.74 -33.60
C LYS A 169 -27.17 -7.66 -32.73
N VAL A 170 -26.83 -8.01 -31.51
CA VAL A 170 -26.18 -7.14 -30.52
C VAL A 170 -24.86 -7.75 -30.05
N THR A 171 -24.01 -6.93 -29.49
CA THR A 171 -22.73 -7.37 -28.93
C THR A 171 -22.93 -7.88 -27.51
N TYR A 172 -22.37 -9.05 -27.19
CA TYR A 172 -22.31 -9.65 -25.87
C TYR A 172 -20.87 -9.78 -25.39
N THR A 173 -20.61 -9.44 -24.11
CA THR A 173 -19.39 -9.82 -23.40
C THR A 173 -19.67 -10.12 -21.94
N ARG A 174 -18.75 -10.90 -21.30
CA ARG A 174 -18.76 -11.17 -19.86
C ARG A 174 -17.37 -10.93 -19.25
N TYR A 175 -17.37 -10.22 -18.13
CA TYR A 175 -16.19 -10.03 -17.28
C TYR A 175 -16.49 -10.52 -15.86
N ALA A 176 -16.09 -11.73 -15.53
CA ALA A 176 -16.47 -12.41 -14.27
C ALA A 176 -17.99 -12.52 -14.11
N ASP A 177 -18.54 -11.82 -13.13
CA ASP A 177 -19.98 -11.69 -12.83
C ASP A 177 -20.68 -10.61 -13.65
N ASP A 178 -19.94 -9.68 -14.28
CA ASP A 178 -20.50 -8.58 -15.08
C ASP A 178 -20.83 -9.04 -16.51
N ILE A 179 -22.10 -9.03 -16.89
CA ILE A 179 -22.66 -9.31 -18.22
C ILE A 179 -22.96 -7.99 -18.91
N THR A 180 -22.54 -7.83 -20.14
CA THR A 180 -22.81 -6.61 -20.93
C THR A 180 -23.36 -6.96 -22.31
N PHE A 181 -24.46 -6.30 -22.68
CA PHE A 181 -24.98 -6.27 -24.06
C PHE A 181 -25.00 -4.84 -24.58
N SER A 182 -24.71 -4.65 -25.87
CA SER A 182 -24.78 -3.33 -26.48
C SER A 182 -25.18 -3.37 -27.94
N GLY A 183 -25.85 -2.32 -28.39
CA GLY A 183 -26.30 -2.21 -29.77
C GLY A 183 -27.04 -0.89 -30.06
N SER A 184 -27.73 -0.85 -31.21
CA SER A 184 -28.53 0.31 -31.59
C SER A 184 -29.95 0.26 -31.03
N HIS A 185 -30.59 -0.90 -31.02
CA HIS A 185 -31.96 -1.20 -30.58
C HIS A 185 -32.07 -2.70 -30.29
N ASN A 186 -33.20 -3.16 -29.82
CA ASN A 186 -33.52 -4.58 -29.56
C ASN A 186 -32.53 -5.27 -28.62
N LEU A 187 -32.18 -4.64 -27.51
CA LEU A 187 -31.37 -5.28 -26.50
C LEU A 187 -32.20 -6.21 -25.64
N PRO A 188 -31.56 -7.26 -25.08
CA PRO A 188 -32.25 -8.19 -24.20
C PRO A 188 -33.00 -7.47 -23.08
N SER A 189 -34.19 -7.97 -22.77
CA SER A 189 -34.95 -7.57 -21.60
C SER A 189 -34.31 -8.15 -20.34
N LYS A 190 -34.72 -7.62 -19.19
CA LYS A 190 -34.29 -8.13 -17.89
C LYS A 190 -34.81 -9.56 -17.67
N GLU A 191 -35.99 -9.84 -18.16
CA GLU A 191 -36.70 -11.12 -18.06
C GLU A 191 -36.00 -12.22 -18.85
N GLU A 192 -35.53 -11.93 -20.07
CA GLU A 192 -34.78 -12.89 -20.92
C GLU A 192 -33.45 -13.25 -20.27
N ILE A 193 -32.68 -12.25 -19.80
CA ILE A 193 -31.42 -12.50 -19.11
C ILE A 193 -31.65 -13.30 -17.82
N ARG A 194 -32.70 -12.96 -17.04
CA ARG A 194 -33.06 -13.68 -15.82
C ARG A 194 -33.41 -15.14 -16.10
N ALA A 195 -34.16 -15.40 -17.17
CA ALA A 195 -34.56 -16.76 -17.55
C ALA A 195 -33.33 -17.61 -17.91
N ILE A 196 -32.39 -17.06 -18.69
CA ILE A 196 -31.14 -17.77 -19.04
C ILE A 196 -30.29 -18.01 -17.80
N LEU A 197 -30.12 -17.01 -16.93
CA LEU A 197 -29.37 -17.18 -15.68
C LEU A 197 -29.95 -18.29 -14.81
N ARG A 198 -31.29 -18.32 -14.63
CA ARG A 198 -31.98 -19.37 -13.87
C ARG A 198 -31.81 -20.77 -14.47
N LYS A 199 -31.83 -20.88 -15.79
CA LYS A 199 -31.57 -22.17 -16.50
C LYS A 199 -30.19 -22.74 -16.12
N HIS A 200 -29.23 -21.87 -15.86
CA HIS A 200 -27.87 -22.24 -15.47
C HIS A 200 -27.62 -22.10 -13.95
N GLU A 201 -28.68 -22.10 -13.12
CA GLU A 201 -28.61 -22.04 -11.66
C GLU A 201 -27.89 -20.79 -11.11
N PHE A 202 -27.95 -19.68 -11.84
CA PHE A 202 -27.50 -18.39 -11.40
C PHE A 202 -28.66 -17.44 -11.13
N ARG A 203 -28.42 -16.41 -10.32
CA ARG A 203 -29.39 -15.37 -10.00
C ARG A 203 -28.94 -14.02 -10.52
N LEU A 204 -29.88 -13.26 -11.07
CA LEU A 204 -29.63 -11.87 -11.48
C LEU A 204 -29.61 -10.96 -10.25
N SER A 205 -28.58 -10.12 -10.14
CA SER A 205 -28.56 -9.03 -9.17
C SER A 205 -29.50 -7.90 -9.62
N GLU A 206 -30.71 -7.90 -9.07
CA GLU A 206 -31.79 -6.98 -9.46
C GLU A 206 -31.39 -5.50 -9.34
N ARG A 207 -30.62 -5.14 -8.32
CA ARG A 207 -30.16 -3.77 -8.07
C ARG A 207 -29.09 -3.29 -9.06
N LYS A 208 -28.29 -4.20 -9.60
CA LYS A 208 -27.20 -3.88 -10.51
C LYS A 208 -27.61 -3.89 -11.98
N PHE A 209 -28.79 -4.39 -12.31
CA PHE A 209 -29.32 -4.33 -13.67
C PHE A 209 -29.49 -2.88 -14.11
N LYS A 210 -28.88 -2.51 -15.24
CA LYS A 210 -28.94 -1.14 -15.76
C LYS A 210 -29.01 -1.13 -17.28
N LYS A 211 -29.96 -0.40 -17.83
CA LYS A 211 -30.07 -0.07 -19.26
C LYS A 211 -29.81 1.43 -19.44
N SER A 212 -28.76 1.76 -20.17
CA SER A 212 -28.34 3.15 -20.46
C SER A 212 -28.61 3.45 -21.94
N LYS A 213 -29.28 4.56 -22.23
CA LYS A 213 -29.63 5.01 -23.60
C LYS A 213 -28.69 6.14 -24.05
N ARG A 214 -28.73 6.47 -25.34
CA ARG A 214 -28.00 7.61 -25.91
C ARG A 214 -28.27 8.89 -25.12
N GLY A 215 -27.22 9.68 -24.87
CA GLY A 215 -27.30 10.87 -24.00
C GLY A 215 -26.98 10.62 -22.53
N GLN A 216 -26.92 9.35 -22.12
CA GLN A 216 -26.44 8.95 -20.80
C GLN A 216 -24.99 8.46 -20.89
N ALA A 217 -24.25 8.53 -19.79
CA ALA A 217 -22.90 8.00 -19.74
C ALA A 217 -22.93 6.45 -19.76
N HIS A 218 -22.26 5.87 -20.76
CA HIS A 218 -22.14 4.43 -20.91
C HIS A 218 -20.82 3.96 -20.29
N PHE A 219 -20.92 3.00 -19.37
CA PHE A 219 -19.76 2.40 -18.71
C PHE A 219 -19.81 0.87 -18.81
N VAL A 220 -18.68 0.26 -19.19
CA VAL A 220 -18.45 -1.18 -19.19
C VAL A 220 -17.19 -1.46 -18.39
N THR A 221 -17.23 -2.35 -17.40
CA THR A 221 -16.12 -2.64 -16.48
C THR A 221 -15.42 -1.39 -15.94
N GLY A 222 -16.22 -0.34 -15.63
CA GLY A 222 -15.71 0.93 -15.11
C GLY A 222 -15.13 1.90 -16.14
N LEU A 223 -15.05 1.53 -17.42
CA LEU A 223 -14.57 2.39 -18.51
C LEU A 223 -15.74 3.00 -19.28
N SER A 224 -15.58 4.26 -19.71
CA SER A 224 -16.54 4.94 -20.59
C SER A 224 -16.41 4.40 -22.00
N VAL A 225 -17.54 3.96 -22.59
CA VAL A 225 -17.64 3.47 -23.96
C VAL A 225 -18.50 4.40 -24.82
N SER A 226 -18.68 5.65 -24.41
CA SER A 226 -19.50 6.63 -25.16
C SER A 226 -18.87 7.07 -26.46
N GLU A 227 -17.54 7.09 -26.54
CA GLU A 227 -16.78 7.39 -27.76
C GLU A 227 -16.65 6.15 -28.66
N ARG A 228 -16.39 6.37 -29.95
CA ARG A 228 -16.31 5.28 -30.94
C ARG A 228 -14.92 4.69 -31.11
N ASP A 229 -13.90 5.41 -30.74
CA ASP A 229 -12.50 5.06 -31.03
C ASP A 229 -11.94 4.00 -30.09
N TYR A 230 -12.05 4.20 -28.79
CA TYR A 230 -11.62 3.25 -27.75
C TYR A 230 -12.25 3.59 -26.38
N PRO A 231 -12.24 2.66 -25.40
CA PRO A 231 -12.78 2.95 -24.08
C PRO A 231 -11.90 3.92 -23.30
N HIS A 232 -12.52 4.79 -22.51
CA HIS A 232 -11.84 5.83 -21.75
C HIS A 232 -11.97 5.63 -20.25
N VAL A 233 -10.92 5.97 -19.53
CA VAL A 233 -10.98 6.08 -18.05
C VAL A 233 -11.92 7.22 -17.66
N PRO A 234 -12.75 7.07 -16.60
CA PRO A 234 -13.63 8.14 -16.12
C PRO A 234 -12.88 9.45 -15.85
N ARG A 235 -13.45 10.56 -16.30
CA ARG A 235 -12.82 11.90 -16.16
C ARG A 235 -12.37 12.21 -14.72
N LYS A 236 -13.16 11.79 -13.72
CA LYS A 236 -12.83 11.98 -12.30
C LYS A 236 -11.51 11.27 -11.93
N MET A 237 -11.29 10.06 -12.41
CA MET A 237 -10.07 9.28 -12.16
C MET A 237 -8.85 9.94 -12.81
N LYS A 238 -8.96 10.37 -14.07
CA LYS A 238 -7.89 11.09 -14.77
C LYS A 238 -7.52 12.40 -14.08
N ARG A 239 -8.51 13.19 -13.67
CA ARG A 239 -8.28 14.45 -12.95
C ARG A 239 -7.60 14.21 -11.61
N ARG A 240 -8.05 13.20 -10.88
CA ARG A 240 -7.43 12.84 -9.60
C ARG A 240 -5.97 12.40 -9.79
N LEU A 241 -5.69 11.50 -10.75
CA LEU A 241 -4.32 11.06 -11.02
C LEU A 241 -3.41 12.25 -11.37
N ARG A 242 -3.83 13.12 -12.31
CA ARG A 242 -3.04 14.31 -12.69
C ARG A 242 -2.75 15.22 -11.51
N LEU A 243 -3.74 15.45 -10.66
CA LEU A 243 -3.58 16.28 -9.47
C LEU A 243 -2.57 15.66 -8.50
N GLU A 244 -2.70 14.35 -8.21
CA GLU A 244 -1.80 13.67 -7.29
C GLU A 244 -0.37 13.60 -7.85
N LEU A 245 -0.20 13.31 -9.15
CA LEU A 245 1.12 13.33 -9.80
C LEU A 245 1.75 14.73 -9.78
N HIS A 246 0.95 15.78 -10.03
CA HIS A 246 1.43 17.17 -9.95
C HIS A 246 1.93 17.50 -8.53
N PHE A 247 1.22 17.09 -7.48
CA PHE A 247 1.70 17.26 -6.11
C PHE A 247 2.99 16.49 -5.84
N CYS A 248 3.09 15.26 -6.34
CA CYS A 248 4.32 14.48 -6.20
C CYS A 248 5.50 15.10 -6.97
N GLU A 249 5.29 15.64 -8.16
CA GLU A 249 6.32 16.37 -8.92
C GLU A 249 6.80 17.62 -8.17
N LYS A 250 5.87 18.34 -7.55
CA LYS A 250 6.18 19.63 -6.90
C LYS A 250 6.76 19.48 -5.50
N PHE A 251 6.30 18.50 -4.72
CA PHE A 251 6.59 18.39 -3.28
C PHE A 251 7.23 17.07 -2.87
N GLY A 252 7.39 16.11 -3.80
CA GLY A 252 7.88 14.75 -3.52
C GLY A 252 6.76 13.78 -3.13
N LEU A 253 7.01 12.49 -3.39
CA LEU A 253 6.08 11.40 -3.08
C LEU A 253 5.90 11.25 -1.57
N GLU A 254 6.97 11.39 -0.80
CA GLU A 254 7.00 11.28 0.65
C GLU A 254 6.10 12.34 1.30
N SER A 255 6.19 13.59 0.84
CA SER A 255 5.35 14.69 1.32
C SER A 255 3.88 14.44 1.01
N HIS A 256 3.58 13.91 -0.20
CA HIS A 256 2.21 13.57 -0.57
C HIS A 256 1.66 12.42 0.28
N ALA A 257 2.45 11.38 0.54
CA ALA A 257 2.09 10.26 1.41
C ALA A 257 1.81 10.73 2.84
N ALA A 258 2.67 11.60 3.40
CA ALA A 258 2.50 12.18 4.73
C ALA A 258 1.20 12.98 4.85
N ARG A 259 0.89 13.84 3.86
CA ARG A 259 -0.37 14.63 3.82
C ARG A 259 -1.64 13.76 3.76
N LEU A 260 -1.56 12.61 3.09
CA LEU A 260 -2.67 11.67 3.01
C LEU A 260 -2.77 10.77 4.24
N HIS A 261 -1.83 10.84 5.17
CA HIS A 261 -1.69 9.89 6.28
C HIS A 261 -1.67 8.43 5.80
N VAL A 262 -0.96 8.16 4.69
CA VAL A 262 -0.85 6.84 4.06
C VAL A 262 0.62 6.47 3.91
N GLY A 263 0.97 5.22 4.16
CA GLY A 263 2.34 4.72 4.00
C GLY A 263 2.92 5.01 2.61
N ILE A 264 4.22 5.33 2.57
CA ILE A 264 4.92 5.72 1.33
C ILE A 264 4.82 4.60 0.28
N ALA A 265 5.10 3.34 0.67
CA ALA A 265 5.01 2.19 -0.23
C ALA A 265 3.60 1.98 -0.78
N LYS A 266 2.57 2.15 0.06
CA LYS A 266 1.15 2.07 -0.36
C LYS A 266 0.78 3.19 -1.32
N THR A 267 1.26 4.42 -1.06
CA THR A 267 1.05 5.56 -1.94
C THR A 267 1.75 5.35 -3.28
N PHE A 268 3.01 4.88 -3.26
CA PHE A 268 3.78 4.52 -4.46
C PHE A 268 3.02 3.51 -5.31
N LEU A 269 2.71 2.33 -4.75
CA LEU A 269 2.05 1.23 -5.47
C LEU A 269 0.67 1.63 -6.01
N ARG A 270 -0.08 2.42 -5.25
CA ARG A 270 -1.37 2.94 -5.69
C ARG A 270 -1.24 3.90 -6.88
N LEU A 271 -0.30 4.84 -6.82
CA LEU A 271 -0.08 5.81 -7.90
C LEU A 271 0.53 5.16 -9.13
N GLU A 272 1.50 4.26 -8.95
CA GLU A 272 2.08 3.48 -10.03
C GLU A 272 1.02 2.63 -10.73
N GLY A 273 0.21 1.89 -9.97
CA GLY A 273 -0.89 1.09 -10.50
C GLY A 273 -1.91 1.95 -11.26
N MET A 274 -2.28 3.13 -10.72
CA MET A 274 -3.16 4.07 -11.41
C MET A 274 -2.53 4.65 -12.67
N ALA A 275 -1.27 5.08 -12.63
CA ALA A 275 -0.58 5.66 -13.79
C ALA A 275 -0.46 4.62 -14.91
N ARG A 276 -0.02 3.39 -14.58
CA ARG A 276 0.08 2.27 -15.55
C ARG A 276 -1.29 1.90 -16.11
N TYR A 277 -2.33 1.83 -15.27
CA TYR A 277 -3.69 1.52 -15.72
C TYR A 277 -4.25 2.60 -16.65
N VAL A 278 -4.13 3.88 -16.29
CA VAL A 278 -4.59 4.99 -17.13
C VAL A 278 -3.81 5.03 -18.44
N ALA A 279 -2.49 4.86 -18.41
CA ALA A 279 -1.65 4.79 -19.61
C ALA A 279 -2.02 3.60 -20.51
N PHE A 280 -2.37 2.44 -19.95
CA PHE A 280 -2.83 1.27 -20.68
C PHE A 280 -4.16 1.51 -21.41
N ILE A 281 -5.09 2.25 -20.79
CA ILE A 281 -6.41 2.54 -21.39
C ILE A 281 -6.35 3.72 -22.36
N GLU A 282 -5.74 4.84 -21.98
CA GLU A 282 -5.72 6.11 -22.70
C GLU A 282 -4.60 6.15 -23.75
N ARG A 283 -4.82 5.52 -24.89
CA ARG A 283 -3.81 5.39 -25.98
C ARG A 283 -3.12 6.70 -26.35
N ARG A 284 -3.91 7.80 -26.50
CA ARG A 284 -3.39 9.12 -26.90
C ARG A 284 -2.60 9.85 -25.80
N GLN A 285 -2.78 9.47 -24.55
CA GLN A 285 -2.15 10.13 -23.40
C GLN A 285 -1.15 9.21 -22.68
N SER A 286 -0.91 8.01 -23.21
CA SER A 286 -0.08 6.98 -22.59
C SER A 286 1.32 7.49 -22.27
N GLU A 287 2.00 8.07 -23.25
CA GLU A 287 3.37 8.56 -23.08
C GLU A 287 3.45 9.74 -22.11
N ALA A 288 2.55 10.71 -22.21
CA ALA A 288 2.53 11.86 -21.32
C ALA A 288 2.34 11.47 -19.82
N ILE A 289 1.53 10.42 -19.57
CA ILE A 289 1.31 9.90 -18.21
C ILE A 289 2.54 9.14 -17.71
N LYS A 290 3.18 8.34 -18.56
CA LYS A 290 4.42 7.63 -18.22
C LYS A 290 5.54 8.62 -17.92
N GLU A 291 5.78 9.60 -18.79
CA GLU A 291 6.77 10.64 -18.60
C GLU A 291 6.52 11.43 -17.31
N GLN A 292 5.24 11.72 -16.99
CA GLN A 292 4.91 12.39 -15.74
C GLN A 292 5.24 11.51 -14.54
N TRP A 293 4.94 10.22 -14.60
CA TRP A 293 5.31 9.27 -13.55
C TRP A 293 6.84 9.14 -13.42
N ASP A 294 7.56 9.07 -14.52
CA ASP A 294 9.03 8.99 -14.53
C ASP A 294 9.67 10.26 -13.94
N ARG A 295 9.03 11.44 -14.12
CA ARG A 295 9.47 12.66 -13.44
C ARG A 295 9.29 12.60 -11.93
N VAL A 296 8.19 12.00 -11.46
CA VAL A 296 7.99 11.76 -10.02
C VAL A 296 9.07 10.82 -9.47
N LEU A 297 9.48 9.80 -10.25
CA LEU A 297 10.44 8.79 -9.81
C LEU A 297 11.89 9.26 -9.82
N ARG A 298 12.24 10.29 -10.58
CA ARG A 298 13.65 10.76 -10.70
C ARG A 298 14.32 11.05 -9.36
N ASP A 299 13.55 11.60 -8.43
CA ASP A 299 14.05 12.01 -7.11
C ASP A 299 13.51 11.10 -5.98
N TYR A 300 12.90 9.96 -6.34
CA TYR A 300 12.37 9.03 -5.37
C TYR A 300 13.31 7.85 -5.17
N HIS A 301 13.81 7.68 -3.95
CA HIS A 301 14.72 6.61 -3.55
C HIS A 301 14.10 5.64 -2.53
N GLY A 302 12.82 5.78 -2.27
CA GLY A 302 12.08 4.96 -1.32
C GLY A 302 11.69 3.57 -1.86
N PRO A 303 10.95 2.79 -1.09
CA PRO A 303 10.54 1.44 -1.45
C PRO A 303 9.60 1.43 -2.66
N THR A 304 9.94 0.61 -3.66
CA THR A 304 9.19 0.45 -4.92
C THR A 304 8.30 -0.79 -4.95
N SER A 305 8.37 -1.64 -3.94
CA SER A 305 7.49 -2.81 -3.80
C SER A 305 7.38 -3.25 -2.35
N TYR A 306 6.26 -3.87 -2.00
CA TYR A 306 6.14 -4.56 -0.70
C TYR A 306 7.13 -5.71 -0.54
N ALA A 307 7.56 -6.34 -1.64
CA ALA A 307 8.55 -7.43 -1.60
C ALA A 307 9.94 -6.95 -1.21
N LYS A 308 10.34 -5.72 -1.56
CA LYS A 308 11.60 -5.11 -1.10
C LYS A 308 11.56 -4.70 0.39
N ILE A 309 10.36 -4.52 0.94
CA ILE A 309 10.11 -4.27 2.36
C ILE A 309 10.14 -5.59 3.15
N LYS A 310 9.92 -6.73 2.48
CA LYS A 310 10.05 -8.09 3.03
C LYS A 310 11.49 -8.62 3.00
N ASP A 311 12.50 -7.76 3.02
CA ASP A 311 13.87 -8.20 3.17
C ASP A 311 13.98 -8.94 4.52
N LYS A 312 14.21 -10.26 4.44
CA LYS A 312 14.04 -11.20 5.56
C LYS A 312 14.97 -10.92 6.74
N ASP A 313 15.97 -10.07 6.54
CA ASP A 313 17.03 -9.77 7.51
C ASP A 313 16.82 -8.43 8.25
N ALA A 314 15.89 -7.58 7.80
CA ALA A 314 15.58 -6.32 8.47
C ALA A 314 14.32 -6.46 9.36
N ARG A 315 14.39 -7.29 10.39
CA ARG A 315 13.24 -7.59 11.26
C ARG A 315 12.98 -6.57 12.34
N ASP A 316 13.97 -5.81 12.72
CA ASP A 316 13.89 -4.84 13.79
C ASP A 316 14.11 -3.43 13.26
N ARG A 317 13.29 -2.50 13.71
CA ARG A 317 13.43 -1.08 13.42
C ARG A 317 13.58 -0.34 14.72
N PHE A 318 14.61 0.48 14.78
CA PHE A 318 14.85 1.38 15.89
C PHE A 318 14.48 2.80 15.46
N VAL A 319 13.71 3.47 16.31
CA VAL A 319 13.37 4.88 16.17
C VAL A 319 14.00 5.61 17.34
N ILE A 320 14.94 6.49 17.06
CA ILE A 320 15.69 7.22 18.08
C ILE A 320 15.23 8.65 18.04
N GLY A 321 14.83 9.18 19.20
CA GLY A 321 14.27 10.52 19.32
C GLY A 321 15.05 11.39 20.28
N ASP A 322 15.11 12.67 19.95
CA ASP A 322 15.65 13.76 20.76
C ASP A 322 14.88 15.04 20.51
N GLU A 323 15.02 16.04 21.42
CA GLU A 323 14.37 17.34 21.30
C GLU A 323 15.35 18.50 21.46
N THR A 324 14.97 19.65 20.94
CA THR A 324 15.71 20.92 21.13
C THR A 324 14.76 22.10 21.19
N GLU A 325 15.12 23.08 22.02
CA GLU A 325 14.46 24.39 22.07
C GLU A 325 15.32 25.43 21.35
N PHE A 326 14.69 26.36 20.64
CA PHE A 326 15.38 27.50 20.01
C PHE A 326 14.47 28.74 19.90
N LYS A 327 15.08 29.90 19.70
CA LYS A 327 14.36 31.18 19.57
C LYS A 327 14.66 31.81 18.22
N VAL A 328 13.61 32.32 17.57
CA VAL A 328 13.71 33.11 16.36
C VAL A 328 13.04 34.46 16.63
N GLY A 329 13.83 35.52 16.75
CA GLY A 329 13.33 36.82 17.23
C GLY A 329 12.76 36.71 18.65
N THR A 330 11.50 37.04 18.83
CA THR A 330 10.76 36.94 20.10
C THR A 330 10.05 35.60 20.28
N SER A 331 9.93 34.78 19.23
CA SER A 331 9.22 33.51 19.26
C SER A 331 10.11 32.39 19.74
N HIS A 332 9.57 31.53 20.61
CA HIS A 332 10.24 30.36 21.17
C HIS A 332 9.64 29.10 20.54
N TYR A 333 10.47 28.16 20.14
CA TYR A 333 10.06 26.93 19.45
C TYR A 333 10.62 25.70 20.15
N LEU A 334 9.86 24.62 20.07
CA LEU A 334 10.28 23.27 20.43
C LEU A 334 10.30 22.41 19.16
N ALA A 335 11.37 21.67 18.96
CA ALA A 335 11.48 20.69 17.88
C ALA A 335 11.82 19.31 18.43
N ILE A 336 11.26 18.27 17.77
CA ILE A 336 11.58 16.86 17.99
C ILE A 336 12.10 16.27 16.69
N CYS A 337 13.15 15.49 16.76
CA CYS A 337 13.64 14.67 15.65
C CYS A 337 13.46 13.19 15.97
N LEU A 338 12.90 12.44 15.03
CA LEU A 338 12.91 10.98 15.04
C LEU A 338 13.80 10.47 13.91
N VAL A 339 14.79 9.67 14.25
CA VAL A 339 15.71 9.02 13.32
C VAL A 339 15.43 7.52 13.29
N ARG A 340 15.24 6.96 12.10
CA ARG A 340 15.08 5.53 11.86
C ARG A 340 16.39 4.89 11.49
N ILE A 341 16.68 3.74 12.10
CA ILE A 341 17.79 2.85 11.75
C ILE A 341 17.33 1.40 11.74
N THR A 342 18.04 0.54 11.04
CA THR A 342 17.72 -0.90 10.93
C THR A 342 18.62 -1.78 11.80
N ASN A 343 19.77 -1.26 12.21
CA ASN A 343 20.74 -2.00 13.03
C ASN A 343 21.34 -1.05 14.06
N LEU A 344 20.85 -1.16 15.31
CA LEU A 344 21.31 -0.32 16.42
C LEU A 344 22.77 -0.60 16.79
N GLU A 345 23.16 -1.87 16.86
CA GLU A 345 24.53 -2.28 17.24
C GLU A 345 25.59 -1.73 16.29
N ASN A 346 25.31 -1.76 14.97
CA ASN A 346 26.23 -1.19 13.99
C ASN A 346 26.39 0.32 14.13
N VAL A 347 25.32 1.03 14.42
CA VAL A 347 25.36 2.49 14.63
C VAL A 347 26.11 2.81 15.91
N GLU A 348 25.79 2.14 17.01
CA GLU A 348 26.48 2.31 18.28
C GLU A 348 27.97 2.08 18.17
N ARG A 349 28.36 0.94 17.59
CA ARG A 349 29.76 0.59 17.39
C ARG A 349 30.51 1.59 16.51
N ALA A 350 29.88 2.08 15.44
CA ALA A 350 30.51 3.06 14.56
C ALA A 350 30.79 4.38 15.27
N ILE A 351 29.85 4.86 16.09
CA ILE A 351 30.01 6.11 16.87
C ILE A 351 31.01 5.91 18.01
N GLU A 352 30.97 4.76 18.69
CA GLU A 352 31.92 4.40 19.74
C GLU A 352 33.36 4.35 19.20
N VAL A 353 33.60 3.67 18.08
CA VAL A 353 34.92 3.62 17.42
C VAL A 353 35.37 5.02 17.03
N LEU A 354 34.50 5.84 16.43
CA LEU A 354 34.85 7.22 16.08
C LEU A 354 35.24 8.04 17.32
N SER A 355 34.47 7.90 18.41
CA SER A 355 34.76 8.57 19.69
C SER A 355 36.15 8.20 20.25
N GLY A 356 36.42 6.88 20.28
CA GLY A 356 37.70 6.35 20.76
C GLY A 356 38.89 6.77 19.87
N ASP A 357 38.77 6.63 18.56
CA ASP A 357 39.81 7.01 17.60
C ASP A 357 40.10 8.52 17.67
N TYR A 358 39.07 9.36 17.81
CA TYR A 358 39.26 10.79 17.93
C TYR A 358 39.91 11.17 19.26
N SER A 359 39.49 10.59 20.38
CA SER A 359 40.03 10.89 21.71
C SER A 359 41.54 10.57 21.84
N THR A 360 42.01 9.56 21.11
CA THR A 360 43.42 9.12 21.11
C THR A 360 44.29 9.80 20.04
N LYS A 361 43.66 10.56 19.11
CA LYS A 361 44.37 11.21 18.00
C LYS A 361 45.32 12.30 18.51
N PRO A 362 46.58 12.35 18.08
CA PRO A 362 47.51 13.43 18.40
C PRO A 362 46.95 14.79 17.95
N GLY A 363 46.83 15.73 18.89
CA GLY A 363 46.30 17.05 18.62
C GLY A 363 44.78 17.15 18.68
N ALA A 364 44.07 16.11 19.14
CA ALA A 364 42.62 16.18 19.37
C ALA A 364 42.23 17.36 20.28
N LYS A 365 41.16 18.04 19.93
CA LYS A 365 40.65 19.24 20.63
C LYS A 365 39.22 19.03 21.09
N GLY A 366 38.80 19.83 22.07
CA GLY A 366 37.45 19.80 22.61
C GLY A 366 37.36 19.12 23.97
N LYS A 367 36.14 18.78 24.40
CA LYS A 367 35.87 18.18 25.71
C LYS A 367 36.04 16.65 25.67
N LEU A 368 37.29 16.18 25.40
CA LEU A 368 37.60 14.76 25.20
C LEU A 368 37.11 13.86 26.35
N HIS A 369 37.17 14.35 27.60
CA HIS A 369 36.77 13.62 28.79
C HIS A 369 35.24 13.32 28.84
N LEU A 370 34.45 13.96 28.00
CA LEU A 370 33.02 13.70 27.88
C LEU A 370 32.70 12.62 26.86
N LEU A 371 33.57 12.39 25.88
CA LEU A 371 33.32 11.43 24.80
C LEU A 371 33.08 10.01 25.32
N ASP A 372 33.86 9.60 26.32
CA ASP A 372 33.72 8.26 26.95
C ASP A 372 32.52 8.16 27.88
N LYS A 373 31.97 9.30 28.36
CA LYS A 373 30.90 9.33 29.37
C LYS A 373 29.51 9.56 28.79
N VAL A 374 29.41 10.44 27.80
CA VAL A 374 28.14 10.92 27.28
C VAL A 374 28.03 10.80 25.74
N GLY A 375 29.08 10.31 25.08
CA GLY A 375 29.12 10.20 23.62
C GLY A 375 29.40 11.54 22.90
N ILE A 376 29.20 11.55 21.59
CA ILE A 376 29.44 12.73 20.74
C ILE A 376 28.15 13.54 20.69
N HIS A 377 28.19 14.77 21.21
CA HIS A 377 27.12 15.76 21.10
C HIS A 377 27.57 16.93 20.22
N TYR A 378 26.70 17.41 19.34
CA TYR A 378 27.03 18.45 18.38
C TYR A 378 27.57 19.72 19.02
N THR A 379 26.90 20.22 20.08
CA THR A 379 27.29 21.46 20.77
C THR A 379 28.61 21.37 21.52
N ASP A 380 28.97 20.17 22.00
CA ASP A 380 30.20 19.93 22.76
C ASP A 380 31.37 19.52 21.87
N ALA A 381 31.09 19.04 20.65
CA ALA A 381 32.10 18.55 19.71
C ALA A 381 32.89 19.71 19.08
N HIS A 382 34.23 19.54 18.99
CA HIS A 382 35.08 20.42 18.21
C HIS A 382 34.72 20.36 16.72
N PRO A 383 34.83 21.44 15.91
CA PRO A 383 34.49 21.47 14.49
C PRO A 383 35.04 20.28 13.67
N ASP A 384 36.29 19.85 13.94
CA ASP A 384 36.86 18.68 13.26
C ASP A 384 36.09 17.41 13.56
N LEU A 385 35.68 17.19 14.82
CA LEU A 385 34.87 16.03 15.23
C LEU A 385 33.48 16.10 14.64
N ARG A 386 32.84 17.29 14.59
CA ARG A 386 31.55 17.49 13.93
C ARG A 386 31.62 17.07 12.47
N THR A 387 32.63 17.56 11.75
CA THR A 387 32.84 17.25 10.35
C THR A 387 32.95 15.74 10.12
N ILE A 388 33.80 15.06 10.89
CA ILE A 388 34.00 13.60 10.76
C ILE A 388 32.73 12.84 11.13
N THR A 389 31.96 13.31 12.15
CA THR A 389 30.70 12.69 12.54
C THR A 389 29.65 12.85 11.45
N LEU A 390 29.56 14.02 10.82
CA LEU A 390 28.65 14.27 9.70
C LEU A 390 29.03 13.43 8.48
N ASP A 391 30.33 13.23 8.18
CA ASP A 391 30.78 12.33 7.12
C ASP A 391 30.36 10.88 7.42
N LEU A 392 30.54 10.43 8.67
CA LEU A 392 30.07 9.10 9.10
C LEU A 392 28.56 8.97 8.89
N MET A 393 27.78 9.99 9.25
CA MET A 393 26.33 10.01 9.11
C MET A 393 25.89 10.01 7.64
N THR A 394 26.57 10.73 6.76
CA THR A 394 26.17 10.88 5.36
C THR A 394 26.60 9.71 4.49
N ASP A 395 27.84 9.23 4.68
CA ASP A 395 28.48 8.31 3.75
C ASP A 395 28.39 6.84 4.18
N ILE A 396 28.30 6.58 5.48
CA ILE A 396 28.45 5.23 6.02
C ILE A 396 27.16 4.72 6.68
N LEU A 397 26.51 5.52 7.56
CA LEU A 397 25.39 5.04 8.34
C LEU A 397 24.06 5.06 7.55
N PRO A 398 23.31 3.93 7.51
CA PRO A 398 21.99 3.87 6.89
C PRO A 398 20.92 4.38 7.86
N TRP A 399 20.56 5.65 7.76
CA TRP A 399 19.49 6.26 8.56
C TRP A 399 18.61 7.18 7.72
N SER A 400 17.44 7.50 8.26
CA SER A 400 16.58 8.57 7.75
C SER A 400 15.85 9.23 8.91
N GLY A 401 15.70 10.55 8.89
CA GLY A 401 15.08 11.33 9.97
C GLY A 401 13.88 12.14 9.54
N SER A 402 13.10 12.62 10.52
CA SER A 402 12.02 13.57 10.34
C SER A 402 12.04 14.54 11.51
N ILE A 403 11.80 15.81 11.23
CA ILE A 403 11.78 16.88 12.23
C ILE A 403 10.36 17.42 12.33
N TYR A 404 9.89 17.63 13.55
CA TYR A 404 8.60 18.25 13.86
C TYR A 404 8.85 19.42 14.79
N PHE A 405 8.27 20.58 14.54
CA PHE A 405 8.41 21.72 15.42
C PHE A 405 7.12 22.50 15.56
N ALA A 406 6.99 23.20 16.70
CA ALA A 406 5.89 24.12 16.99
C ALA A 406 6.36 25.25 17.91
N GLN A 407 5.65 26.37 17.87
CA GLN A 407 5.89 27.51 18.75
C GLN A 407 5.41 27.19 20.18
N LEU A 408 6.21 27.59 21.16
CA LEU A 408 5.84 27.63 22.56
C LEU A 408 5.28 29.02 22.90
N ASN A 409 4.00 29.08 23.27
CA ASN A 409 3.39 30.37 23.64
C ASN A 409 3.82 30.81 25.05
N THR A 410 3.92 29.83 25.96
CA THR A 410 4.44 30.04 27.31
C THR A 410 5.41 28.92 27.71
N PRO A 411 6.30 29.12 28.71
CA PRO A 411 7.17 28.03 29.20
C PRO A 411 6.40 26.85 29.80
N GLU A 412 5.19 27.08 30.30
CA GLU A 412 4.32 26.05 30.86
C GLU A 412 3.75 25.12 29.75
N ASP A 413 3.67 25.59 28.51
CA ASP A 413 3.16 24.83 27.37
C ASP A 413 4.14 23.76 26.88
N TYR A 414 5.36 23.71 27.42
CA TYR A 414 6.40 22.78 26.94
C TYR A 414 5.92 21.33 26.93
N THR A 415 5.38 20.85 28.03
CA THR A 415 4.97 19.43 28.16
C THR A 415 3.88 19.07 27.15
N ASP A 416 2.88 19.92 27.00
CA ASP A 416 1.76 19.67 26.08
C ASP A 416 2.20 19.78 24.62
N THR A 417 3.06 20.75 24.29
CA THR A 417 3.66 20.88 22.95
C THR A 417 4.55 19.69 22.63
N TYR A 418 5.39 19.23 23.57
CA TYR A 418 6.19 18.02 23.41
C TYR A 418 5.32 16.80 23.09
N LEU A 419 4.29 16.55 23.91
CA LEU A 419 3.39 15.42 23.72
C LEU A 419 2.63 15.49 22.39
N LYS A 420 2.24 16.70 21.95
CA LYS A 420 1.61 16.93 20.64
C LYS A 420 2.57 16.60 19.48
N LEU A 421 3.81 17.10 19.53
CA LEU A 421 4.84 16.81 18.54
C LEU A 421 5.19 15.31 18.51
N PHE A 422 5.36 14.70 19.69
CA PHE A 422 5.65 13.28 19.82
C PHE A 422 4.49 12.42 19.28
N ASN A 423 3.23 12.74 19.61
CA ASN A 423 2.06 12.04 19.11
C ASN A 423 2.01 12.06 17.57
N GLU A 424 2.17 13.23 16.96
CA GLU A 424 2.15 13.33 15.49
C GLU A 424 3.33 12.58 14.85
N SER A 425 4.52 12.65 15.47
CA SER A 425 5.69 11.94 14.97
C SER A 425 5.50 10.43 15.01
N ILE A 426 4.97 9.87 16.10
CA ILE A 426 4.69 8.44 16.25
C ILE A 426 3.57 8.00 15.30
N LYS A 427 2.51 8.78 15.15
CA LYS A 427 1.45 8.53 14.17
C LYS A 427 2.02 8.38 12.76
N GLN A 428 2.92 9.29 12.35
CA GLN A 428 3.58 9.21 11.05
C GLN A 428 4.54 8.01 10.94
N GLU A 429 5.17 7.58 12.03
CA GLU A 429 5.99 6.36 12.04
C GLU A 429 5.13 5.13 11.78
N PHE A 430 3.93 5.00 12.34
CA PHE A 430 3.02 3.88 12.07
C PHE A 430 2.44 3.90 10.67
N VAL A 431 2.04 5.08 10.17
CA VAL A 431 1.52 5.25 8.81
C VAL A 431 2.55 4.84 7.75
N THR A 432 3.83 5.09 8.02
CA THR A 432 4.93 4.82 7.08
C THR A 432 5.67 3.50 7.34
N SER A 433 5.27 2.73 8.36
CA SER A 433 5.89 1.45 8.72
C SER A 433 5.03 0.29 8.24
N ASP A 434 5.63 -0.61 7.45
CA ASP A 434 5.01 -1.87 7.05
C ASP A 434 5.61 -3.01 7.92
N GLU A 435 4.80 -3.64 8.77
CA GLU A 435 5.03 -4.94 9.44
C GLU A 435 6.35 -5.16 10.23
N TRP A 436 6.92 -4.14 10.91
CA TRP A 436 8.19 -4.26 11.64
C TRP A 436 7.98 -4.38 13.15
N ASN A 437 8.88 -5.12 13.82
CA ASN A 437 9.09 -4.90 15.25
C ASN A 437 9.76 -3.54 15.41
N MET A 438 9.18 -2.68 16.24
CA MET A 438 9.70 -1.33 16.46
C MET A 438 10.11 -1.17 17.92
N GLU A 439 11.31 -0.69 18.12
CA GLU A 439 11.80 -0.21 19.41
C GLU A 439 12.05 1.29 19.32
N ILE A 440 11.49 2.04 20.27
CA ILE A 440 11.58 3.50 20.32
C ILE A 440 12.49 3.88 21.48
N LEU A 441 13.57 4.58 21.18
CA LEU A 441 14.54 5.09 22.15
C LEU A 441 14.44 6.62 22.14
N VAL A 442 14.13 7.25 23.28
CA VAL A 442 14.11 8.71 23.40
C VAL A 442 15.01 9.16 24.53
N GLU A 443 15.69 10.30 24.37
CA GLU A 443 16.47 10.86 25.46
C GLU A 443 15.57 11.20 26.65
N GLN A 444 16.05 10.97 27.85
CA GLN A 444 15.30 11.20 29.08
C GLN A 444 15.08 12.70 29.28
N ASN A 445 13.81 13.10 29.28
CA ASN A 445 13.39 14.46 29.55
C ASN A 445 12.83 14.59 30.98
N SER A 446 13.31 15.56 31.73
CA SER A 446 12.86 15.77 33.13
C SER A 446 11.41 16.24 33.25
N LYS A 447 10.87 16.90 32.19
CA LYS A 447 9.51 17.47 32.16
C LYS A 447 8.47 16.45 31.65
N VAL A 448 8.90 15.37 30.95
CA VAL A 448 8.00 14.39 30.32
C VAL A 448 8.28 13.00 30.87
N LYS A 449 7.27 12.36 31.44
CA LYS A 449 7.41 11.03 32.06
C LYS A 449 7.14 9.93 31.02
N THR A 450 7.97 8.87 31.02
CA THR A 450 7.87 7.70 30.15
C THR A 450 6.46 7.11 30.04
N PRO A 451 5.66 6.93 31.11
CA PRO A 451 4.30 6.38 30.99
C PRO A 451 3.36 7.19 30.07
N ARG A 452 3.56 8.51 29.96
CA ARG A 452 2.77 9.32 29.01
C ARG A 452 3.14 9.03 27.56
N LEU A 453 4.43 8.78 27.29
CA LEU A 453 4.91 8.40 25.96
C LEU A 453 4.42 7.00 25.58
N GLU A 454 4.42 6.05 26.54
CA GLU A 454 3.86 4.71 26.34
C GLU A 454 2.37 4.74 25.99
N GLN A 455 1.59 5.61 26.64
CA GLN A 455 0.17 5.79 26.33
C GLN A 455 -0.04 6.29 24.91
N ILE A 456 0.77 7.25 24.43
CA ILE A 456 0.72 7.75 23.05
C ILE A 456 1.04 6.63 22.07
N VAL A 457 2.15 5.91 22.29
CA VAL A 457 2.57 4.81 21.42
C VAL A 457 1.48 3.74 21.33
N ARG A 458 0.88 3.36 22.46
CA ARG A 458 -0.21 2.39 22.50
C ARG A 458 -1.45 2.89 21.77
N LYS A 459 -1.86 4.13 21.99
CA LYS A 459 -3.02 4.73 21.33
C LYS A 459 -2.86 4.74 19.82
N GLU A 460 -1.74 5.25 19.32
CA GLU A 460 -1.48 5.34 17.88
C GLU A 460 -1.31 3.95 17.24
N TYR A 461 -0.75 2.97 17.99
CA TYR A 461 -0.68 1.57 17.55
C TYR A 461 -2.08 0.96 17.36
N GLU A 462 -2.99 1.12 18.33
CA GLU A 462 -4.37 0.59 18.21
C GLU A 462 -5.15 1.30 17.10
N GLN A 463 -4.94 2.60 16.91
CA GLN A 463 -5.54 3.36 15.81
C GLN A 463 -5.05 2.87 14.46
N ALA A 464 -3.73 2.73 14.26
CA ALA A 464 -3.14 2.23 13.01
C ALA A 464 -3.60 0.80 12.69
N LYS A 465 -3.78 -0.03 13.72
CA LYS A 465 -4.33 -1.39 13.58
C LYS A 465 -5.79 -1.39 13.13
N ALA A 466 -6.60 -0.44 13.61
CA ALA A 466 -8.00 -0.29 13.24
C ALA A 466 -8.16 0.22 11.80
N ASP A 467 -7.33 1.21 11.40
CA ASP A 467 -7.46 1.91 10.11
C ASP A 467 -7.01 1.07 8.91
N ASP A 468 -6.04 0.20 9.05
CA ASP A 468 -5.38 -0.48 7.92
C ASP A 468 -5.71 -1.98 7.79
N GLY A 469 -6.37 -2.58 8.79
CA GLY A 469 -6.60 -4.04 8.82
C GLY A 469 -5.28 -4.86 8.83
N ARG A 470 -4.14 -4.18 8.78
CA ARG A 470 -2.80 -4.75 8.88
C ARG A 470 -2.43 -4.83 10.35
N ARG A 471 -1.90 -5.95 10.75
CA ARG A 471 -1.40 -6.13 12.11
C ARG A 471 0.07 -5.73 12.14
N PRO A 472 0.47 -4.60 12.76
CA PRO A 472 1.83 -4.49 13.27
C PRO A 472 2.07 -5.73 14.13
N ARG A 473 3.19 -6.41 13.96
CA ARG A 473 3.41 -7.73 14.60
C ARG A 473 3.40 -7.67 16.13
N SER A 474 3.80 -6.54 16.69
CA SER A 474 3.81 -6.33 18.14
C SER A 474 3.63 -4.86 18.48
N LEU A 475 3.10 -4.56 19.65
CA LEU A 475 3.13 -3.23 20.23
C LEU A 475 4.61 -2.80 20.36
N PRO A 476 5.01 -1.63 19.81
CA PRO A 476 6.37 -1.12 19.98
C PRO A 476 6.75 -0.97 21.45
N THR A 477 7.98 -1.31 21.76
CA THR A 477 8.56 -0.95 23.06
C THR A 477 9.11 0.46 22.99
N ILE A 478 8.90 1.23 24.06
CA ILE A 478 9.51 2.54 24.23
C ILE A 478 10.40 2.53 25.48
N ARG A 479 11.62 3.03 25.32
CA ARG A 479 12.57 3.21 26.43
C ARG A 479 13.10 4.63 26.42
N THR A 480 13.13 5.25 27.60
CA THR A 480 13.87 6.48 27.80
C THR A 480 15.31 6.13 28.18
N VAL A 481 16.25 6.78 27.54
CA VAL A 481 17.69 6.58 27.76
C VAL A 481 18.30 7.85 28.36
N THR A 482 19.17 7.67 29.33
CA THR A 482 19.94 8.79 29.89
C THR A 482 20.97 9.28 28.90
N LYS A 483 21.41 10.53 29.03
CA LYS A 483 22.52 11.08 28.26
C LYS A 483 23.75 10.18 28.41
N GLY A 484 24.26 9.66 27.30
CA GLY A 484 25.32 8.65 27.30
C GLY A 484 24.85 7.20 27.49
N GLY A 485 23.56 6.94 27.64
CA GLY A 485 23.01 5.58 27.75
C GLY A 485 22.93 4.82 26.43
N THR A 486 23.10 5.50 25.30
CA THR A 486 23.25 4.95 23.94
C THR A 486 24.01 5.94 23.06
N HIS A 487 24.98 5.46 22.29
CA HIS A 487 25.69 6.29 21.30
C HIS A 487 24.81 6.70 20.13
N ALA A 488 23.75 5.95 19.85
CA ALA A 488 22.85 6.22 18.73
C ALA A 488 22.07 7.53 18.85
N ILE A 489 21.94 8.10 20.08
CA ILE A 489 21.34 9.42 20.32
C ILE A 489 22.12 10.56 19.60
N THR A 490 23.37 10.35 19.27
CA THR A 490 24.18 11.27 18.47
C THR A 490 23.47 11.63 17.14
N LEU A 491 22.72 10.69 16.55
CA LEU A 491 22.04 10.95 15.27
C LEU A 491 20.97 12.04 15.36
N PRO A 492 19.91 11.92 16.21
CA PRO A 492 18.93 12.99 16.33
C PRO A 492 19.51 14.27 16.92
N ASP A 493 20.48 14.22 17.84
CA ASP A 493 21.16 15.40 18.42
C ASP A 493 21.83 16.21 17.29
N PHE A 494 22.61 15.56 16.42
CA PHE A 494 23.26 16.23 15.29
C PHE A 494 22.26 16.79 14.28
N VAL A 495 21.19 16.06 13.99
CA VAL A 495 20.13 16.54 13.06
C VAL A 495 19.46 17.79 13.62
N LEU A 496 19.07 17.79 14.90
CA LEU A 496 18.40 18.92 15.54
C LEU A 496 19.32 20.13 15.71
N ALA A 497 20.55 19.91 16.12
CA ALA A 497 21.51 20.99 16.31
C ALA A 497 21.89 21.65 14.97
N ALA A 498 22.14 20.85 13.91
CA ALA A 498 22.38 21.38 12.57
C ALA A 498 21.13 22.11 12.02
N PHE A 499 19.94 21.59 12.24
CA PHE A 499 18.69 22.25 11.86
C PHE A 499 18.48 23.57 12.58
N ARG A 500 18.71 23.63 13.88
CA ARG A 500 18.67 24.86 14.69
C ARG A 500 19.66 25.89 14.16
N ALA A 501 20.91 25.50 13.95
CA ALA A 501 21.96 26.38 13.44
C ALA A 501 21.64 26.90 12.04
N TYR A 502 21.04 26.07 11.18
CA TYR A 502 20.54 26.46 9.86
C TYR A 502 19.46 27.54 9.94
N ILE A 503 18.47 27.37 10.85
CA ILE A 503 17.38 28.35 11.04
C ILE A 503 17.93 29.68 11.56
N LEU A 504 18.86 29.62 12.51
CA LEU A 504 19.38 30.79 13.20
C LEU A 504 20.50 31.49 12.42
N HIS A 505 20.95 30.91 11.30
CA HIS A 505 22.12 31.38 10.54
C HIS A 505 23.31 31.67 11.45
N GLU A 506 23.60 30.74 12.40
CA GLU A 506 24.61 30.96 13.43
C GLU A 506 26.01 31.18 12.84
N THR A 507 26.39 30.42 11.82
CA THR A 507 27.63 30.60 11.04
C THR A 507 27.46 29.98 9.65
N ASP A 508 28.30 30.38 8.67
CA ASP A 508 28.27 29.78 7.33
C ASP A 508 28.55 28.27 7.37
N ASP A 509 29.49 27.82 8.23
CA ASP A 509 29.80 26.40 8.39
C ASP A 509 28.64 25.61 8.96
N SER A 510 27.90 26.15 9.92
CA SER A 510 26.75 25.47 10.53
C SER A 510 25.54 25.36 9.59
N VAL A 511 25.38 26.32 8.68
CA VAL A 511 24.39 26.23 7.59
C VAL A 511 24.75 25.06 6.65
N LEU A 512 26.03 24.92 6.31
CA LEU A 512 26.53 23.81 5.49
C LEU A 512 26.35 22.45 6.17
N ASP A 513 26.43 22.35 7.50
CA ASP A 513 26.23 21.12 8.23
C ASP A 513 24.82 20.54 8.01
N PHE A 514 23.77 21.37 8.04
CA PHE A 514 22.42 20.91 7.74
C PHE A 514 22.25 20.53 6.26
N GLU A 515 22.81 21.29 5.35
CA GLU A 515 22.78 20.98 3.91
C GLU A 515 23.42 19.61 3.62
N ARG A 516 24.48 19.21 4.33
CA ARG A 516 25.12 17.88 4.19
C ARG A 516 24.18 16.72 4.56
N ILE A 517 23.40 16.84 5.63
CA ILE A 517 22.51 15.78 6.11
C ILE A 517 21.08 15.89 5.57
N ARG A 518 20.75 16.98 4.88
CA ARG A 518 19.41 17.29 4.38
C ARG A 518 18.78 16.16 3.57
N ASP A 519 19.56 15.47 2.79
CA ASP A 519 19.12 14.37 1.96
C ASP A 519 18.64 13.14 2.76
N ARG A 520 19.07 13.02 4.00
CA ARG A 520 18.65 11.99 4.95
C ARG A 520 17.42 12.42 5.76
N VAL A 521 17.11 13.72 5.79
CA VAL A 521 15.89 14.25 6.43
C VAL A 521 14.73 14.15 5.44
N ARG A 522 13.79 13.26 5.71
CA ARG A 522 12.62 13.00 4.87
C ARG A 522 11.75 14.24 4.71
N TYR A 523 11.48 14.91 5.80
CA TYR A 523 10.74 16.17 5.86
C TYR A 523 10.92 16.88 7.20
N VAL A 524 10.64 18.16 7.18
CA VAL A 524 10.45 19.02 8.35
C VAL A 524 8.98 19.41 8.39
N HIS A 525 8.28 19.15 9.49
CA HIS A 525 6.86 19.46 9.67
C HIS A 525 6.68 20.64 10.63
N ASP A 526 6.18 21.72 10.12
CA ASP A 526 5.73 22.87 10.91
C ASP A 526 4.30 22.60 11.36
N MET A 527 4.14 22.33 12.64
CA MET A 527 2.85 21.96 13.23
C MET A 527 1.88 23.14 13.42
N ASP A 528 2.38 24.37 13.37
CA ASP A 528 1.55 25.56 13.57
C ASP A 528 0.81 25.94 12.27
N ASN A 529 1.47 25.81 11.13
CA ASN A 529 0.88 26.10 9.83
C ASN A 529 0.54 24.85 8.99
N GLY A 530 0.85 23.65 9.50
CA GLY A 530 0.59 22.37 8.82
C GLY A 530 1.44 22.13 7.56
N ASN A 531 2.54 22.86 7.38
CA ASN A 531 3.40 22.72 6.21
C ASN A 531 4.44 21.61 6.39
N TYR A 532 4.59 20.83 5.32
CA TYR A 532 5.68 19.87 5.17
C TYR A 532 6.73 20.42 4.22
N TYR A 533 7.96 20.53 4.69
CA TYR A 533 9.12 20.92 3.90
C TYR A 533 9.93 19.67 3.56
N THR A 534 10.34 19.57 2.31
CA THR A 534 11.07 18.41 1.77
C THR A 534 12.21 18.90 0.89
N ARG A 535 13.00 17.98 0.32
CA ARG A 535 14.00 18.28 -0.71
C ARG A 535 13.48 19.18 -1.84
N LYS A 536 12.23 18.94 -2.29
CA LYS A 536 11.59 19.70 -3.39
C LYS A 536 10.94 21.01 -2.95
N ARG A 537 10.62 21.13 -1.70
CA ARG A 537 10.17 22.36 -1.06
C ARG A 537 11.03 22.58 0.18
N PRO A 538 12.25 23.12 0.00
CA PRO A 538 13.16 23.31 1.10
C PRO A 538 12.56 24.22 2.17
N PHE A 539 12.86 23.89 3.42
CA PHE A 539 12.67 24.83 4.51
C PHE A 539 13.65 26.00 4.32
N VAL A 540 13.15 27.21 4.28
CA VAL A 540 13.99 28.41 4.03
C VAL A 540 14.06 29.29 5.26
N ASN A 541 12.93 29.52 5.94
CA ASN A 541 12.91 30.27 7.19
C ASN A 541 11.57 30.10 7.91
N ILE A 542 11.53 30.31 9.24
CA ILE A 542 10.32 30.43 10.03
C ILE A 542 9.75 31.83 9.80
N GLY A 543 8.60 31.93 9.14
CA GLY A 543 7.90 33.21 8.89
C GLY A 543 8.03 33.76 7.47
N SER A 544 8.56 33.01 6.52
CA SER A 544 8.60 33.39 5.08
C SER A 544 7.52 32.68 4.24
N ALA A 545 6.35 32.40 4.83
CA ALA A 545 5.18 31.85 4.12
C ALA A 545 4.08 32.89 3.98
#